data_72c3677c05af1235b8c1e6b9479d4115
#
_entry.id   72c3677c05af1235b8c1e6b9479d4115
#
_cell.length_a   1.000
_cell.length_b   1.000
_cell.length_c   1.000
_cell.angle_alpha   90.00
_cell.angle_beta   90.00
_cell.angle_gamma   90.00
#
_symmetry.space_group_name_H-M   'P 1'
#
loop_
_entity.id
_entity.type
_entity.pdbx_description
1 polymer ?
#
loop_
_entity_poly.entity_id
_entity_poly.type
_entity_poly.pdbx_seq_one_letter_code
_entity_poly.pdbx_strand_id
1 'polypeptide(L)'
;MAGLRPPLPDATSDGFLAEALAEANAHRAKHHAPPLVLDPELVEYARSRAASRSEYPDTQAGHDGLREGTGENLFWGAGSKKRPLAAGKAVAEWYDEIKGYDFGNPENVADCGHFTQLVWKGSRRMGAGRVAGQGPVFFETYIIFVFEEPGNKLGRFAENVRPA
;
A
#
# COMPACT_ATOMS: atom_id res chain seq x y z
N MET A 1 -22.95 -0.67 -2.74
CA MET A 1 -23.24 -0.12 -4.08
C MET A 1 -22.38 -0.85 -5.09
N ALA A 2 -22.95 -1.26 -6.21
CA ALA A 2 -22.20 -1.89 -7.28
C ALA A 2 -21.20 -0.90 -7.89
N GLY A 3 -20.03 -1.38 -8.26
CA GLY A 3 -19.04 -0.58 -8.95
C GLY A 3 -19.39 -0.30 -10.42
N LEU A 4 -18.56 0.46 -11.09
CA LEU A 4 -18.72 0.82 -12.51
C LEU A 4 -18.43 -0.37 -13.43
N ARG A 5 -17.72 -1.37 -12.92
CA ARG A 5 -17.39 -2.62 -13.62
C ARG A 5 -17.22 -3.74 -12.59
N PRO A 6 -17.25 -5.02 -13.02
CA PRO A 6 -16.91 -6.12 -12.12
C PRO A 6 -15.48 -5.97 -11.59
N PRO A 7 -15.20 -6.47 -10.38
CA PRO A 7 -13.85 -6.45 -9.87
C PRO A 7 -12.92 -7.27 -10.75
N LEU A 8 -11.66 -6.84 -10.85
CA LEU A 8 -10.64 -7.61 -11.55
C LEU A 8 -10.33 -8.89 -10.76
N PRO A 9 -9.85 -9.95 -11.44
CA PRO A 9 -9.52 -11.19 -10.75
C PRO A 9 -8.49 -11.02 -9.65
N ASP A 10 -8.67 -11.76 -8.56
CA ASP A 10 -7.67 -11.82 -7.49
C ASP A 10 -6.37 -12.42 -8.02
N ALA A 11 -5.27 -11.74 -7.73
CA ALA A 11 -3.92 -12.15 -8.11
C ALA A 11 -3.00 -12.15 -6.88
N THR A 12 -3.56 -12.35 -5.70
CA THR A 12 -2.83 -12.46 -4.44
C THR A 12 -2.31 -13.88 -4.30
N SER A 13 -1.03 -14.07 -4.57
CA SER A 13 -0.37 -15.37 -4.43
C SER A 13 0.54 -15.38 -3.21
N ASP A 14 0.97 -16.56 -2.78
CA ASP A 14 1.94 -16.68 -1.68
C ASP A 14 3.25 -15.98 -2.03
N GLY A 15 3.69 -16.08 -3.28
CA GLY A 15 4.87 -15.37 -3.76
C GLY A 15 4.72 -13.84 -3.69
N PHE A 16 3.55 -13.33 -4.06
CA PHE A 16 3.25 -11.90 -3.93
C PHE A 16 3.32 -11.45 -2.46
N LEU A 17 2.71 -12.22 -1.56
CA LEU A 17 2.69 -11.88 -0.13
C LEU A 17 4.10 -11.91 0.47
N ALA A 18 4.90 -12.90 0.12
CA ALA A 18 6.29 -12.99 0.59
C ALA A 18 7.11 -11.79 0.11
N GLU A 19 6.98 -11.41 -1.15
CA GLU A 19 7.67 -10.24 -1.70
C GLU A 19 7.19 -8.96 -1.04
N ALA A 20 5.87 -8.80 -0.85
CA ALA A 20 5.29 -7.62 -0.21
C ALA A 20 5.89 -7.40 1.18
N LEU A 21 5.94 -8.45 1.99
CA LEU A 21 6.49 -8.37 3.34
C LEU A 21 7.99 -8.09 3.33
N ALA A 22 8.74 -8.81 2.50
CA ALA A 22 10.19 -8.64 2.41
C ALA A 22 10.60 -7.24 1.97
N GLU A 23 9.93 -6.70 0.94
CA GLU A 23 10.22 -5.37 0.43
C GLU A 23 9.88 -4.28 1.43
N ALA A 24 8.72 -4.37 2.08
CA ALA A 24 8.33 -3.42 3.12
C ALA A 24 9.35 -3.43 4.26
N ASN A 25 9.71 -4.60 4.74
CA ASN A 25 10.64 -4.73 5.88
C ASN A 25 12.07 -4.31 5.53
N ALA A 26 12.51 -4.49 4.29
CA ALA A 26 13.82 -4.02 3.85
C ALA A 26 13.93 -2.50 3.96
N HIS A 27 12.90 -1.77 3.55
CA HIS A 27 12.88 -0.31 3.68
C HIS A 27 12.72 0.14 5.13
N ARG A 28 11.86 -0.54 5.89
CA ARG A 28 11.65 -0.23 7.31
C ARG A 28 12.93 -0.36 8.11
N ALA A 29 13.73 -1.38 7.83
CA ALA A 29 15.02 -1.58 8.51
C ALA A 29 15.96 -0.40 8.32
N LYS A 30 15.95 0.23 7.14
CA LYS A 30 16.76 1.43 6.86
C LYS A 30 16.39 2.61 7.76
N HIS A 31 15.15 2.65 8.22
CA HIS A 31 14.61 3.75 9.02
C HIS A 31 14.38 3.36 10.48
N HIS A 32 15.04 2.27 10.93
CA HIS A 32 14.99 1.80 12.32
C HIS A 32 13.59 1.44 12.80
N ALA A 33 12.69 1.10 11.88
CA ALA A 33 11.36 0.62 12.20
C ALA A 33 11.39 -0.90 12.35
N PRO A 34 10.71 -1.47 13.37
CA PRO A 34 10.66 -2.91 13.54
C PRO A 34 9.96 -3.59 12.37
N PRO A 35 10.31 -4.85 12.07
CA PRO A 35 9.65 -5.56 10.98
C PRO A 35 8.17 -5.74 11.22
N LEU A 36 7.39 -5.62 10.15
CA LEU A 36 5.97 -5.96 10.15
C LEU A 36 5.81 -7.47 10.11
N VAL A 37 4.70 -7.94 10.66
CA VAL A 37 4.27 -9.34 10.59
C VAL A 37 3.04 -9.40 9.69
N LEU A 38 3.00 -10.38 8.80
CA LEU A 38 1.84 -10.58 7.93
C LEU A 38 0.69 -11.19 8.75
N ASP A 39 -0.48 -10.54 8.68
CA ASP A 39 -1.67 -10.97 9.40
C ASP A 39 -2.71 -11.48 8.40
N PRO A 40 -3.17 -12.75 8.53
CA PRO A 40 -4.12 -13.33 7.57
C PRO A 40 -5.44 -12.56 7.46
N GLU A 41 -5.95 -11.99 8.54
CA GLU A 41 -7.18 -11.18 8.49
C GLU A 41 -6.97 -9.89 7.71
N LEU A 42 -5.81 -9.25 7.90
CA LEU A 42 -5.47 -8.05 7.14
C LEU A 42 -5.21 -8.39 5.67
N VAL A 43 -4.69 -9.57 5.36
CA VAL A 43 -4.55 -10.03 3.97
C VAL A 43 -5.93 -10.13 3.32
N GLU A 44 -6.89 -10.80 3.96
CA GLU A 44 -8.24 -10.92 3.41
C GLU A 44 -8.88 -9.53 3.24
N TYR A 45 -8.68 -8.65 4.21
CA TYR A 45 -9.19 -7.29 4.12
C TYR A 45 -8.55 -6.53 2.95
N ALA A 46 -7.23 -6.61 2.78
CA ALA A 46 -6.52 -5.97 1.67
C ALA A 46 -6.99 -6.51 0.31
N ARG A 47 -7.22 -7.81 0.20
CA ARG A 47 -7.77 -8.43 -1.01
C ARG A 47 -9.14 -7.85 -1.36
N SER A 48 -10.02 -7.71 -0.37
CA SER A 48 -11.33 -7.11 -0.59
C SER A 48 -11.25 -5.65 -0.99
N ARG A 49 -10.31 -4.92 -0.41
CA ARG A 49 -10.06 -3.51 -0.75
C ARG A 49 -9.56 -3.38 -2.19
N ALA A 50 -8.62 -4.24 -2.60
CA ALA A 50 -8.09 -4.21 -3.96
C ALA A 50 -9.18 -4.52 -4.99
N ALA A 51 -10.02 -5.52 -4.72
CA ALA A 51 -11.16 -5.86 -5.56
C ALA A 51 -12.13 -4.67 -5.69
N SER A 52 -12.49 -4.07 -4.57
CA SER A 52 -13.39 -2.92 -4.54
C SER A 52 -12.82 -1.74 -5.33
N ARG A 53 -11.53 -1.43 -5.14
CA ARG A 53 -10.89 -0.33 -5.87
C ARG A 53 -10.91 -0.55 -7.38
N SER A 54 -10.74 -1.80 -7.83
CA SER A 54 -10.72 -2.10 -9.26
C SER A 54 -12.07 -1.91 -9.94
N GLU A 55 -13.17 -1.90 -9.17
CA GLU A 55 -14.50 -1.60 -9.68
C GLU A 55 -14.68 -0.12 -10.01
N TYR A 56 -13.81 0.73 -9.47
CA TYR A 56 -13.83 2.19 -9.67
C TYR A 56 -12.50 2.64 -10.23
N PRO A 57 -12.29 2.47 -11.56
CA PRO A 57 -11.00 2.82 -12.18
C PRO A 57 -10.62 4.29 -12.06
N ASP A 58 -11.58 5.15 -11.73
CA ASP A 58 -11.29 6.52 -11.34
C ASP A 58 -10.80 6.52 -9.88
N THR A 59 -9.60 7.03 -9.66
CA THR A 59 -8.91 6.99 -8.36
C THR A 59 -9.46 7.98 -7.33
N GLN A 60 -10.52 8.70 -7.62
CA GLN A 60 -11.11 9.71 -6.72
C GLN A 60 -11.64 9.11 -5.40
N ALA A 61 -11.93 7.81 -5.37
CA ALA A 61 -12.44 7.17 -4.16
C ALA A 61 -11.43 7.18 -3.00
N GLY A 62 -10.13 7.28 -3.28
CA GLY A 62 -9.10 7.38 -2.25
C GLY A 62 -9.15 6.22 -1.24
N HIS A 63 -9.21 6.57 0.03
CA HIS A 63 -9.28 5.62 1.14
C HIS A 63 -10.69 5.46 1.71
N ASP A 64 -11.72 5.83 0.95
CA ASP A 64 -13.11 5.74 1.42
C ASP A 64 -13.46 4.33 1.89
N GLY A 65 -14.15 4.25 3.03
CA GLY A 65 -14.59 2.98 3.61
C GLY A 65 -13.49 2.20 4.33
N LEU A 66 -12.30 2.80 4.51
CA LEU A 66 -11.23 2.14 5.25
C LEU A 66 -11.66 1.87 6.69
N ARG A 67 -11.40 0.63 7.16
CA ARG A 67 -11.70 0.21 8.53
C ARG A 67 -10.97 1.10 9.53
N GLU A 68 -11.69 1.56 10.56
CA GLU A 68 -11.09 2.30 11.66
C GLU A 68 -9.98 1.47 12.32
N GLY A 69 -8.88 2.12 12.69
CA GLY A 69 -7.72 1.45 13.28
C GLY A 69 -6.77 0.84 12.28
N THR A 70 -6.94 1.14 10.98
CA THR A 70 -6.02 0.68 9.93
C THR A 70 -5.51 1.86 9.11
N GLY A 71 -4.32 1.68 8.52
CA GLY A 71 -3.77 2.55 7.50
C GLY A 71 -3.72 1.82 6.16
N GLU A 72 -3.54 2.54 5.07
CA GLU A 72 -3.59 1.95 3.74
C GLU A 72 -2.65 2.65 2.78
N ASN A 73 -1.96 1.87 1.95
CA ASN A 73 -1.28 2.36 0.75
C ASN A 73 -1.91 1.70 -0.47
N LEU A 74 -2.17 2.50 -1.49
CA LEU A 74 -2.75 2.04 -2.76
C LEU A 74 -1.75 2.27 -3.90
N PHE A 75 -1.61 1.27 -4.75
CA PHE A 75 -0.87 1.36 -6.01
C PHE A 75 -1.78 0.93 -7.15
N TRP A 76 -1.72 1.66 -8.26
CA TRP A 76 -2.37 1.31 -9.51
C TRP A 76 -1.35 1.39 -10.64
N GLY A 77 -1.37 0.40 -11.52
CA GLY A 77 -0.53 0.40 -12.70
C GLY A 77 -1.23 -0.24 -13.87
N ALA A 78 -0.80 0.12 -15.08
CA ALA A 78 -1.36 -0.40 -16.31
C ALA A 78 -0.26 -0.54 -17.37
N GLY A 79 -0.41 -1.51 -18.25
CA GLY A 79 0.57 -1.73 -19.30
C GLY A 79 0.12 -2.76 -20.33
N SER A 80 0.95 -2.97 -21.33
CA SER A 80 0.66 -3.89 -22.43
C SER A 80 0.94 -5.37 -22.09
N LYS A 81 1.77 -5.62 -21.08
CA LYS A 81 2.10 -6.98 -20.66
C LYS A 81 0.94 -7.55 -19.84
N LYS A 82 0.46 -8.74 -20.24
CA LYS A 82 -0.71 -9.38 -19.63
C LYS A 82 -0.30 -10.20 -18.40
N ARG A 83 0.31 -9.53 -17.43
CA ARG A 83 0.68 -10.15 -16.14
C ARG A 83 0.63 -9.10 -15.05
N PRO A 84 0.35 -9.51 -13.78
CA PRO A 84 0.30 -8.58 -12.67
C PRO A 84 1.65 -7.90 -12.43
N LEU A 85 1.59 -6.63 -12.03
CA LEU A 85 2.77 -5.92 -11.55
C LEU A 85 3.17 -6.47 -10.17
N ALA A 86 4.48 -6.46 -9.91
CA ALA A 86 5.03 -7.03 -8.69
C ALA A 86 4.83 -6.13 -7.47
N ALA A 87 4.79 -6.74 -6.27
CA ALA A 87 4.73 -5.99 -5.01
C ALA A 87 5.89 -5.02 -4.88
N GLY A 88 7.09 -5.43 -5.30
CA GLY A 88 8.29 -4.59 -5.24
C GLY A 88 8.16 -3.30 -6.03
N LYS A 89 7.41 -3.30 -7.12
CA LYS A 89 7.17 -2.09 -7.90
C LYS A 89 6.33 -1.08 -7.12
N ALA A 90 5.29 -1.54 -6.45
CA ALA A 90 4.46 -0.69 -5.61
C ALA A 90 5.28 -0.10 -4.46
N VAL A 91 6.02 -0.95 -3.75
CA VAL A 91 6.84 -0.52 -2.61
C VAL A 91 7.90 0.49 -3.06
N ALA A 92 8.53 0.25 -4.22
CA ALA A 92 9.55 1.17 -4.76
C ALA A 92 8.95 2.56 -5.05
N GLU A 93 7.75 2.63 -5.61
CA GLU A 93 7.08 3.91 -5.87
C GLU A 93 6.73 4.64 -4.58
N TRP A 94 6.20 3.92 -3.59
CA TRP A 94 5.88 4.52 -2.29
C TRP A 94 7.14 5.02 -1.58
N TYR A 95 8.22 4.23 -1.62
CA TYR A 95 9.47 4.62 -0.98
C TYR A 95 10.13 5.81 -1.68
N ASP A 96 9.97 5.93 -2.99
CA ASP A 96 10.56 7.02 -3.77
C ASP A 96 10.06 8.41 -3.31
N GLU A 97 8.92 8.46 -2.66
CA GLU A 97 8.39 9.70 -2.07
C GLU A 97 9.34 10.29 -1.01
N ILE A 98 10.29 9.51 -0.49
CA ILE A 98 11.31 10.02 0.46
C ILE A 98 12.07 11.22 -0.10
N LYS A 99 12.21 11.31 -1.43
CA LYS A 99 12.91 12.40 -2.09
C LYS A 99 12.28 13.77 -1.81
N GLY A 100 10.96 13.78 -1.57
CA GLY A 100 10.21 15.00 -1.25
C GLY A 100 9.96 15.20 0.24
N TYR A 101 10.43 14.30 1.10
CA TYR A 101 10.17 14.38 2.53
C TYR A 101 11.31 15.09 3.26
N ASP A 102 10.96 16.09 4.07
CA ASP A 102 11.91 16.84 4.88
C ASP A 102 11.84 16.38 6.34
N PHE A 103 12.86 15.64 6.77
CA PHE A 103 12.96 15.17 8.17
C PHE A 103 13.09 16.32 9.17
N GLY A 104 13.51 17.50 8.72
CA GLY A 104 13.57 18.72 9.54
C GLY A 104 12.21 19.38 9.73
N ASN A 105 11.20 18.98 8.92
CA ASN A 105 9.82 19.46 9.04
C ASN A 105 8.87 18.28 8.92
N PRO A 106 8.88 17.36 9.90
CA PRO A 106 8.28 16.03 9.76
C PRO A 106 6.75 16.02 9.56
N GLU A 107 6.05 17.08 9.99
CA GLU A 107 4.60 17.15 9.84
C GLU A 107 4.16 17.58 8.44
N ASN A 108 5.08 18.06 7.60
CA ASN A 108 4.77 18.40 6.22
C ASN A 108 4.94 17.16 5.34
N VAL A 109 3.84 16.47 5.13
CA VAL A 109 3.83 15.19 4.38
C VAL A 109 3.19 15.32 3.01
N ALA A 110 3.13 16.52 2.45
CA ALA A 110 2.56 16.72 1.11
C ALA A 110 3.21 15.75 0.12
N ASP A 111 2.38 14.91 -0.52
CA ASP A 111 2.79 13.88 -1.49
C ASP A 111 3.77 12.83 -0.97
N CYS A 112 3.90 12.68 0.36
CA CYS A 112 4.81 11.70 0.98
C CYS A 112 4.10 10.66 1.85
N GLY A 113 2.77 10.63 1.86
CA GLY A 113 2.00 9.79 2.78
C GLY A 113 2.23 8.29 2.61
N HIS A 114 2.51 7.80 1.41
CA HIS A 114 2.82 6.39 1.20
C HIS A 114 4.17 6.02 1.81
N PHE A 115 5.17 6.87 1.64
CA PHE A 115 6.49 6.67 2.26
C PHE A 115 6.37 6.65 3.78
N THR A 116 5.72 7.67 4.36
CA THR A 116 5.64 7.80 5.81
C THR A 116 4.87 6.63 6.45
N GLN A 117 3.78 6.18 5.83
CA GLN A 117 3.05 5.00 6.29
C GLN A 117 3.92 3.73 6.19
N LEU A 118 4.63 3.55 5.10
CA LEU A 118 5.46 2.38 4.86
C LEU A 118 6.49 2.16 5.98
N VAL A 119 7.17 3.24 6.39
CA VAL A 119 8.24 3.19 7.39
C VAL A 119 7.77 3.59 8.79
N TRP A 120 6.48 3.71 9.01
CA TRP A 120 5.89 4.13 10.28
C TRP A 120 6.23 3.14 11.39
N LYS A 121 7.03 3.60 12.36
CA LYS A 121 7.56 2.73 13.42
C LYS A 121 6.45 2.05 14.23
N GLY A 122 5.35 2.75 14.50
CA GLY A 122 4.26 2.24 15.31
C GLY A 122 3.39 1.17 14.64
N SER A 123 3.46 1.01 13.31
CA SER A 123 2.74 -0.06 12.64
C SER A 123 3.44 -1.39 12.88
N ARG A 124 2.68 -2.43 13.21
CA ARG A 124 3.21 -3.74 13.63
C ARG A 124 2.81 -4.87 12.71
N ARG A 125 1.64 -4.81 12.11
CA ARG A 125 1.08 -5.87 11.26
C ARG A 125 0.67 -5.31 9.92
N MET A 126 0.68 -6.16 8.89
CA MET A 126 0.24 -5.76 7.58
C MET A 126 -0.53 -6.88 6.89
N GLY A 127 -1.38 -6.47 5.97
CA GLY A 127 -1.92 -7.32 4.94
C GLY A 127 -1.61 -6.73 3.59
N ALA A 128 -1.66 -7.54 2.56
CA ALA A 128 -1.50 -7.09 1.19
C ALA A 128 -2.47 -7.86 0.30
N GLY A 129 -2.95 -7.19 -0.73
CA GLY A 129 -3.84 -7.80 -1.71
C GLY A 129 -3.55 -7.22 -3.09
N ARG A 130 -3.77 -8.05 -4.11
CA ARG A 130 -3.58 -7.65 -5.49
C ARG A 130 -4.68 -8.23 -6.35
N VAL A 131 -5.24 -7.40 -7.23
CA VAL A 131 -6.10 -7.84 -8.33
C VAL A 131 -5.47 -7.36 -9.63
N ALA A 132 -5.66 -8.13 -10.69
CA ALA A 132 -5.12 -7.78 -11.99
C ALA A 132 -5.96 -8.41 -13.10
N GLY A 133 -6.09 -7.71 -14.22
CA GLY A 133 -6.84 -8.19 -15.35
C GLY A 133 -6.86 -7.19 -16.50
N GLN A 134 -7.43 -7.63 -17.60
CA GLN A 134 -7.56 -6.80 -18.80
C GLN A 134 -8.61 -5.72 -18.59
N GLY A 135 -8.19 -4.47 -18.70
CA GLY A 135 -9.08 -3.32 -18.74
C GLY A 135 -9.48 -2.98 -20.18
N PRO A 136 -10.17 -1.83 -20.37
CA PRO A 136 -10.62 -1.42 -21.71
C PRO A 136 -9.48 -1.25 -22.72
N VAL A 137 -8.29 -0.83 -22.26
CA VAL A 137 -7.13 -0.55 -23.12
C VAL A 137 -5.91 -1.36 -22.70
N PHE A 138 -5.59 -1.37 -21.38
CA PHE A 138 -4.39 -1.97 -20.84
C PHE A 138 -4.73 -3.10 -19.86
N PHE A 139 -3.75 -3.95 -19.60
CA PHE A 139 -3.79 -4.85 -18.46
C PHE A 139 -3.51 -4.02 -17.21
N GLU A 140 -4.38 -4.13 -16.21
CA GLU A 140 -4.35 -3.29 -15.01
C GLU A 140 -4.03 -4.11 -13.77
N THR A 141 -3.32 -3.48 -12.84
CA THR A 141 -3.01 -4.07 -11.54
C THR A 141 -3.33 -3.06 -10.44
N TYR A 142 -4.03 -3.53 -9.39
CA TYR A 142 -4.27 -2.75 -8.16
C TYR A 142 -3.65 -3.51 -7.00
N ILE A 143 -2.83 -2.83 -6.22
CA ILE A 143 -2.18 -3.39 -5.03
C ILE A 143 -2.55 -2.53 -3.83
N ILE A 144 -3.01 -3.17 -2.76
CA ILE A 144 -3.35 -2.52 -1.50
C ILE A 144 -2.49 -3.14 -0.40
N PHE A 145 -1.81 -2.30 0.40
CA PHE A 145 -1.25 -2.70 1.69
C PHE A 145 -2.10 -2.07 2.78
N VAL A 146 -2.46 -2.87 3.76
CA VAL A 146 -3.19 -2.41 4.96
C VAL A 146 -2.28 -2.59 6.17
N PHE A 147 -2.23 -1.59 7.02
CA PHE A 147 -1.34 -1.56 8.19
C PHE A 147 -2.15 -1.42 9.48
N GLU A 148 -1.68 -2.05 10.53
CA GLU A 148 -2.19 -1.93 11.89
C GLU A 148 -1.01 -1.81 12.84
N GLU A 149 -0.86 -0.84 13.67
CA GLU A 149 -1.66 0.38 13.85
C GLU A 149 -1.53 1.32 12.65
N PRO A 150 -2.53 2.23 12.46
CA PRO A 150 -2.45 3.18 11.35
C PRO A 150 -1.32 4.18 11.55
N GLY A 151 -0.65 4.52 10.44
CA GLY A 151 0.36 5.56 10.43
C GLY A 151 -0.21 6.94 10.13
N ASN A 152 0.67 7.85 9.85
CA ASN A 152 0.35 9.23 9.42
C ASN A 152 -0.52 9.99 10.41
N LYS A 153 -0.28 9.76 11.71
CA LYS A 153 -0.99 10.47 12.78
C LYS A 153 -0.35 11.82 13.02
N LEU A 154 -1.17 12.87 12.97
CA LEU A 154 -0.71 14.23 13.21
C LEU A 154 -0.01 14.34 14.57
N GLY A 155 1.11 15.03 14.59
CA GLY A 155 1.92 15.24 15.80
C GLY A 155 2.82 14.07 16.16
N ARG A 156 2.81 12.99 15.37
CA ARG A 156 3.55 11.76 15.68
C ARG A 156 4.62 11.39 14.64
N PHE A 157 4.83 12.23 13.63
CA PHE A 157 5.73 11.90 12.53
C PHE A 157 7.19 11.82 12.96
N ALA A 158 7.65 12.74 13.81
CA ALA A 158 9.06 12.78 14.21
C ALA A 158 9.52 11.49 14.90
N GLU A 159 8.67 10.89 15.71
CA GLU A 159 9.01 9.66 16.44
C GLU A 159 8.80 8.39 15.61
N ASN A 160 7.98 8.45 14.56
CA ASN A 160 7.61 7.28 13.76
C ASN A 160 8.28 7.23 12.39
N VAL A 161 8.71 8.36 11.84
CA VAL A 161 9.38 8.45 10.53
C VAL A 161 10.79 8.96 10.77
N ARG A 162 11.72 8.03 10.90
CA ARG A 162 13.10 8.31 11.29
C ARG A 162 14.01 8.38 10.07
N PRO A 163 15.05 9.22 10.08
CA PRO A 163 16.06 9.19 9.01
C PRO A 163 16.75 7.83 8.94
N ALA A 164 17.26 7.52 7.75
CA ALA A 164 18.02 6.29 7.53
C ALA A 164 19.37 6.32 8.26
#